data_cdf1be136cb9c8f7eeec62124a095d45
#
_entry.id   cdf1be136cb9c8f7eeec62124a095d45
#
_cell.length_a   1.000
_cell.length_b   1.000
_cell.length_c   1.000
_cell.angle_alpha   90.00
_cell.angle_beta   90.00
_cell.angle_gamma   90.00
#
_symmetry.space_group_name_H-M   'P 1'
#
loop_
_entity.id
_entity.type
_entity.pdbx_description
1 polymer ?
#
loop_
_entity_poly.entity_id
_entity_poly.type
_entity_poly.pdbx_seq_one_letter_code
_entity_poly.pdbx_strand_id
1 'polypeptide(L)'
;MRCWLTPLLFLLSFPSIAQQFELNPADYYSFEPVFTKPYITHNRIKTIRAAIVYKRDNEAIEDKGLSKYWEYDSAGLLNRYYMTSVRGYISREVQHPAVFRKGKRIFPPSVSYEPVYAYDTTFTTYYYNRQKQIIIRRSRDGDYYNTVYYEYDGDGNVEKQSTFRETNASENKNLFRLGVQNLLSKEEFRYERISSTQMRRQHMNDEGKEYKQTLFHYDNQGRMTEENNSFTVSWMRASLKLDYDNNGRIHEKLFTSNENGDETAKSEYKYTADNLVDVEKRYKGDQLFYEYNYIYDRQSRMLTSHFVREDLNKAIVIVRYTYEYY
;
A
#
# COMPACT_ATOMS: atom_id res chain seq x y z
N MET A 1 -1.23 49.82 -42.26
CA MET A 1 -1.28 49.19 -40.93
C MET A 1 -1.42 47.70 -41.14
N ARG A 2 -0.34 46.92 -40.90
CA ARG A 2 -0.36 45.45 -40.98
C ARG A 2 -0.34 44.95 -39.55
N CYS A 3 -1.48 44.39 -39.07
CA CYS A 3 -1.55 43.66 -37.79
C CYS A 3 -0.85 42.31 -37.95
N TRP A 4 0.21 42.12 -37.22
CA TRP A 4 0.83 40.81 -37.01
C TRP A 4 0.07 40.09 -35.85
N LEU A 5 -0.70 39.06 -36.19
CA LEU A 5 -1.22 38.11 -35.23
C LEU A 5 -0.11 37.09 -34.94
N THR A 6 0.48 37.18 -33.74
CA THR A 6 1.36 36.17 -33.19
C THR A 6 0.50 35.02 -32.66
N PRO A 7 0.65 33.77 -33.14
CA PRO A 7 -0.07 32.66 -32.55
C PRO A 7 0.57 32.35 -31.19
N LEU A 8 -0.22 32.51 -30.11
CA LEU A 8 0.12 32.08 -28.77
C LEU A 8 0.08 30.54 -28.75
N LEU A 9 1.26 29.92 -28.87
CA LEU A 9 1.40 28.45 -28.66
C LEU A 9 1.16 28.16 -27.18
N PHE A 10 -0.06 27.74 -26.84
CA PHE A 10 -0.34 27.08 -25.56
C PHE A 10 0.41 25.73 -25.56
N LEU A 11 1.60 25.71 -24.96
CA LEU A 11 2.22 24.47 -24.49
C LEU A 11 1.32 23.90 -23.40
N LEU A 12 0.38 23.02 -23.80
CA LEU A 12 -0.32 22.12 -22.91
C LEU A 12 0.73 21.17 -22.33
N SER A 13 1.28 21.54 -21.17
CA SER A 13 2.00 20.60 -20.34
C SER A 13 0.98 19.54 -19.88
N PHE A 14 0.89 18.44 -20.63
CA PHE A 14 0.19 17.25 -20.14
C PHE A 14 0.93 16.80 -18.89
N PRO A 15 0.26 16.71 -17.72
CA PRO A 15 0.87 16.06 -16.57
C PRO A 15 1.27 14.65 -17.02
N SER A 16 2.53 14.33 -16.87
CA SER A 16 3.02 12.99 -17.21
C SER A 16 2.29 11.98 -16.35
N ILE A 17 1.39 11.19 -16.98
CA ILE A 17 0.63 10.09 -16.34
C ILE A 17 1.59 8.92 -16.02
N ALA A 18 2.88 9.19 -15.92
CA ALA A 18 3.92 8.18 -15.89
C ALA A 18 3.95 7.39 -14.57
N GLN A 19 3.55 7.98 -13.45
CA GLN A 19 3.65 7.30 -12.17
C GLN A 19 2.38 6.49 -11.89
N GLN A 20 2.48 5.16 -12.01
CA GLN A 20 1.34 4.23 -11.81
C GLN A 20 1.01 4.02 -10.34
N PHE A 21 1.97 4.16 -9.45
CA PHE A 21 1.78 4.03 -8.01
C PHE A 21 2.55 5.12 -7.26
N GLU A 22 1.99 5.50 -6.13
CA GLU A 22 2.61 6.47 -5.24
C GLU A 22 3.73 5.80 -4.45
N LEU A 23 4.90 6.44 -4.47
CA LEU A 23 5.93 6.18 -3.49
C LEU A 23 5.57 7.00 -2.25
N ASN A 24 4.64 6.47 -1.42
CA ASN A 24 4.19 7.20 -0.25
C ASN A 24 5.40 7.54 0.64
N PRO A 25 5.74 8.83 0.82
CA PRO A 25 6.88 9.22 1.62
C PRO A 25 6.78 8.74 3.07
N ALA A 26 5.58 8.78 3.64
CA ALA A 26 5.33 8.45 5.04
C ALA A 26 5.29 6.94 5.33
N ASP A 27 5.25 6.09 4.29
CA ASP A 27 5.10 4.64 4.47
C ASP A 27 6.38 3.90 4.12
N TYR A 28 7.37 3.99 5.01
CA TYR A 28 8.66 3.33 4.86
C TYR A 28 8.53 1.80 4.87
N TYR A 29 7.57 1.27 5.64
CA TYR A 29 7.39 -0.17 5.84
C TYR A 29 6.38 -0.81 4.88
N SER A 30 5.65 -0.04 4.08
CA SER A 30 4.73 -0.61 3.10
C SER A 30 5.47 -1.24 1.94
N PHE A 31 5.15 -2.50 1.69
CA PHE A 31 5.67 -3.28 0.57
C PHE A 31 4.70 -3.26 -0.63
N GLU A 32 3.64 -2.48 -0.55
CA GLU A 32 2.55 -2.52 -1.52
C GLU A 32 2.55 -1.29 -2.41
N PRO A 33 2.43 -1.46 -3.73
CA PRO A 33 2.23 -0.33 -4.60
C PRO A 33 0.86 0.31 -4.30
N VAL A 34 0.85 1.59 -3.99
CA VAL A 34 -0.37 2.39 -3.92
C VAL A 34 -0.60 2.97 -5.31
N PHE A 35 -1.52 2.36 -6.07
CA PHE A 35 -1.81 2.80 -7.43
C PHE A 35 -2.42 4.20 -7.42
N THR A 36 -1.87 5.09 -8.27
CA THR A 36 -2.32 6.48 -8.30
C THR A 36 -3.73 6.61 -8.89
N LYS A 37 -4.51 7.51 -8.32
CA LYS A 37 -5.85 7.79 -8.84
C LYS A 37 -5.87 8.19 -10.33
N PRO A 38 -4.96 9.06 -10.85
CA PRO A 38 -4.89 9.34 -12.29
C PRO A 38 -4.69 8.09 -13.14
N TYR A 39 -3.83 7.17 -12.71
CA TYR A 39 -3.61 5.90 -13.40
C TYR A 39 -4.89 5.04 -13.44
N ILE A 40 -5.59 4.91 -12.30
CA ILE A 40 -6.84 4.13 -12.20
C ILE A 40 -7.93 4.72 -13.11
N THR A 41 -8.14 6.04 -13.05
CA THR A 41 -9.20 6.71 -13.83
C THR A 41 -8.90 6.71 -15.33
N HIS A 42 -7.65 7.01 -15.72
CA HIS A 42 -7.25 7.04 -17.12
C HIS A 42 -7.46 5.68 -17.81
N ASN A 43 -7.10 4.60 -17.12
CA ASN A 43 -7.22 3.24 -17.64
C ASN A 43 -8.60 2.60 -17.34
N ARG A 44 -9.54 3.33 -16.71
CA ARG A 44 -10.88 2.84 -16.33
C ARG A 44 -10.83 1.55 -15.53
N ILE A 45 -9.84 1.43 -14.64
CA ILE A 45 -9.62 0.21 -13.85
C ILE A 45 -10.69 0.11 -12.76
N LYS A 46 -11.40 -1.00 -12.74
CA LYS A 46 -12.36 -1.36 -11.70
C LYS A 46 -11.71 -2.18 -10.60
N THR A 47 -10.91 -3.17 -10.99
CA THR A 47 -10.21 -4.02 -10.02
C THR A 47 -8.77 -4.28 -10.44
N ILE A 48 -7.92 -4.46 -9.44
CA ILE A 48 -6.57 -5.01 -9.60
C ILE A 48 -6.48 -6.23 -8.71
N ARG A 49 -6.03 -7.34 -9.26
CA ARG A 49 -5.73 -8.56 -8.51
C ARG A 49 -4.25 -8.88 -8.64
N ALA A 50 -3.58 -9.13 -7.51
CA ALA A 50 -2.21 -9.59 -7.45
C ALA A 50 -2.15 -11.03 -6.93
N ALA A 51 -1.61 -11.96 -7.72
CA ALA A 51 -1.30 -13.33 -7.31
C ALA A 51 0.15 -13.39 -6.85
N ILE A 52 0.42 -14.03 -5.69
CA ILE A 52 1.73 -14.08 -5.06
C ILE A 52 2.23 -15.50 -5.06
N VAL A 53 3.40 -15.73 -5.66
CA VAL A 53 4.08 -17.02 -5.68
C VAL A 53 5.53 -16.86 -5.19
N TYR A 54 6.09 -17.95 -4.72
CA TYR A 54 7.45 -17.98 -4.16
C TYR A 54 8.35 -18.86 -5.02
N LYS A 55 9.59 -18.45 -5.15
CA LYS A 55 10.65 -19.20 -5.83
C LYS A 55 11.89 -19.19 -4.98
N ARG A 56 12.40 -20.38 -4.63
CA ARG A 56 13.72 -20.56 -4.04
C ARG A 56 14.67 -21.15 -5.06
N ASP A 57 15.97 -20.96 -4.85
CA ASP A 57 16.98 -21.53 -5.70
C ASP A 57 16.87 -23.06 -5.71
N ASN A 58 16.90 -23.64 -6.91
CA ASN A 58 16.77 -25.09 -7.16
C ASN A 58 15.45 -25.75 -6.75
N GLU A 59 14.43 -24.98 -6.32
CA GLU A 59 13.09 -25.49 -6.01
C GLU A 59 12.09 -25.13 -7.13
N ALA A 60 10.98 -25.84 -7.22
CA ALA A 60 9.88 -25.45 -8.09
C ALA A 60 9.23 -24.17 -7.56
N ILE A 61 8.51 -23.43 -8.43
CA ILE A 61 7.68 -22.30 -8.00
C ILE A 61 6.57 -22.85 -7.08
N GLU A 62 6.50 -22.28 -5.87
CA GLU A 62 5.47 -22.60 -4.90
C GLU A 62 4.34 -21.57 -4.99
N ASP A 63 3.13 -22.05 -5.36
CA ASP A 63 1.91 -21.25 -5.30
C ASP A 63 1.11 -21.65 -4.07
N LYS A 64 1.06 -20.75 -3.09
CA LYS A 64 0.27 -20.93 -1.86
C LYS A 64 -1.14 -20.37 -1.99
N GLY A 65 -1.58 -19.95 -3.18
CA GLY A 65 -2.89 -19.32 -3.40
C GLY A 65 -3.05 -17.95 -2.75
N LEU A 66 -1.94 -17.28 -2.43
CA LEU A 66 -1.98 -15.95 -1.83
C LEU A 66 -2.34 -14.90 -2.87
N SER A 67 -3.19 -13.96 -2.49
CA SER A 67 -3.61 -12.90 -3.38
C SER A 67 -3.92 -11.61 -2.62
N LYS A 68 -3.78 -10.49 -3.33
CA LYS A 68 -4.24 -9.17 -2.94
C LYS A 68 -5.22 -8.66 -3.97
N TYR A 69 -6.12 -7.76 -3.55
CA TYR A 69 -7.19 -7.27 -4.42
C TYR A 69 -7.54 -5.83 -4.03
N TRP A 70 -7.62 -4.98 -5.02
CA TRP A 70 -8.04 -3.59 -4.90
C TRP A 70 -9.27 -3.37 -5.77
N GLU A 71 -10.30 -2.79 -5.20
CA GLU A 71 -11.54 -2.44 -5.89
C GLU A 71 -11.74 -0.92 -5.84
N TYR A 72 -11.90 -0.32 -7.01
CA TYR A 72 -12.06 1.12 -7.17
C TYR A 72 -13.45 1.46 -7.66
N ASP A 73 -13.92 2.68 -7.36
CA ASP A 73 -15.09 3.25 -8.01
C ASP A 73 -14.72 3.87 -9.38
N SER A 74 -15.74 4.30 -10.14
CA SER A 74 -15.54 4.95 -11.45
C SER A 74 -14.81 6.29 -11.38
N ALA A 75 -14.69 6.89 -10.19
CA ALA A 75 -13.89 8.09 -9.92
C ALA A 75 -12.43 7.78 -9.52
N GLY A 76 -12.05 6.49 -9.50
CA GLY A 76 -10.72 6.00 -9.13
C GLY A 76 -10.42 6.02 -7.63
N LEU A 77 -11.45 6.05 -6.79
CA LEU A 77 -11.30 5.95 -5.33
C LEU A 77 -11.30 4.49 -4.90
N LEU A 78 -10.38 4.10 -4.03
CA LEU A 78 -10.26 2.74 -3.50
C LEU A 78 -11.40 2.46 -2.52
N ASN A 79 -12.34 1.61 -2.90
CA ASN A 79 -13.48 1.23 -2.05
C ASN A 79 -13.15 0.08 -1.12
N ARG A 80 -12.38 -0.89 -1.63
CA ARG A 80 -12.05 -2.09 -0.87
C ARG A 80 -10.66 -2.61 -1.22
N TYR A 81 -9.98 -3.05 -0.21
CA TYR A 81 -8.74 -3.81 -0.31
C TYR A 81 -8.87 -5.09 0.49
N TYR A 82 -8.41 -6.22 -0.03
CA TYR A 82 -8.25 -7.42 0.77
C TYR A 82 -6.96 -8.19 0.42
N MET A 83 -6.51 -8.96 1.39
CA MET A 83 -5.33 -9.79 1.30
C MET A 83 -5.61 -11.14 1.95
N THR A 84 -5.18 -12.22 1.28
CA THR A 84 -5.18 -13.55 1.86
C THR A 84 -3.84 -13.83 2.54
N SER A 85 -3.89 -14.51 3.68
CA SER A 85 -2.72 -15.04 4.39
C SER A 85 -2.91 -16.52 4.68
N VAL A 86 -1.83 -17.28 4.78
CA VAL A 86 -1.91 -18.68 5.23
C VAL A 86 -2.06 -18.70 6.73
N ARG A 87 -3.18 -19.24 7.23
CA ARG A 87 -3.43 -19.46 8.65
C ARG A 87 -2.75 -20.75 9.17
N GLY A 88 -2.60 -21.74 8.30
CA GLY A 88 -2.05 -23.06 8.64
C GLY A 88 -2.41 -24.09 7.59
N TYR A 89 -2.46 -25.35 8.01
CA TYR A 89 -2.85 -26.47 7.16
C TYR A 89 -4.11 -27.12 7.74
N ILE A 90 -5.00 -27.55 6.83
CA ILE A 90 -6.11 -28.44 7.15
C ILE A 90 -5.91 -29.75 6.40
N SER A 91 -6.38 -30.86 6.96
CA SER A 91 -6.35 -32.17 6.31
C SER A 91 -7.53 -32.29 5.37
N ARG A 92 -7.26 -32.49 4.08
CA ARG A 92 -8.29 -32.75 3.07
C ARG A 92 -8.31 -34.22 2.75
N GLU A 93 -9.48 -34.82 2.86
CA GLU A 93 -9.71 -36.18 2.41
C GLU A 93 -9.72 -36.26 0.89
N VAL A 94 -8.89 -37.15 0.33
CA VAL A 94 -8.83 -37.46 -1.10
C VAL A 94 -9.19 -38.91 -1.29
N GLN A 95 -10.27 -39.16 -2.01
CA GLN A 95 -10.71 -40.50 -2.37
C GLN A 95 -10.04 -40.97 -3.67
N HIS A 96 -9.34 -42.08 -3.62
CA HIS A 96 -8.73 -42.69 -4.76
C HIS A 96 -9.61 -43.85 -5.23
N PRO A 97 -10.14 -43.81 -6.46
CA PRO A 97 -10.91 -44.93 -7.00
C PRO A 97 -10.05 -46.20 -7.19
N ALA A 98 -10.69 -47.36 -7.22
CA ALA A 98 -10.01 -48.59 -7.53
C ALA A 98 -9.35 -48.51 -8.91
N VAL A 99 -8.09 -48.95 -9.01
CA VAL A 99 -7.37 -48.98 -10.29
C VAL A 99 -7.42 -50.38 -10.88
N PHE A 100 -7.83 -50.48 -12.16
CA PHE A 100 -7.93 -51.73 -12.89
C PHE A 100 -6.92 -51.76 -14.07
N ARG A 101 -6.30 -52.91 -14.31
CA ARG A 101 -5.47 -53.15 -15.52
C ARG A 101 -5.87 -54.48 -16.12
N LYS A 102 -6.20 -54.46 -17.40
CA LYS A 102 -6.69 -55.67 -18.14
C LYS A 102 -7.84 -56.36 -17.40
N GLY A 103 -8.80 -55.61 -16.88
CA GLY A 103 -9.97 -56.09 -16.14
C GLY A 103 -9.70 -56.63 -14.73
N LYS A 104 -8.45 -56.67 -14.26
CA LYS A 104 -8.11 -57.05 -12.89
C LYS A 104 -7.86 -55.80 -12.05
N ARG A 105 -8.47 -55.80 -10.85
CA ARG A 105 -8.23 -54.71 -9.85
C ARG A 105 -6.80 -54.86 -9.33
N ILE A 106 -5.98 -53.80 -9.51
CA ILE A 106 -4.60 -53.77 -9.06
C ILE A 106 -4.52 -53.08 -7.70
N PHE A 107 -5.26 -51.96 -7.52
CA PHE A 107 -5.34 -51.26 -6.25
C PHE A 107 -6.80 -51.15 -5.84
N PRO A 108 -7.13 -51.43 -4.58
CA PRO A 108 -8.46 -51.18 -4.03
C PRO A 108 -8.72 -49.68 -3.92
N PRO A 109 -9.97 -49.25 -3.82
CA PRO A 109 -10.25 -47.85 -3.44
C PRO A 109 -9.58 -47.55 -2.11
N SER A 110 -8.98 -46.41 -2.02
CA SER A 110 -8.29 -45.94 -0.79
C SER A 110 -8.59 -44.50 -0.51
N VAL A 111 -8.38 -44.09 0.72
CA VAL A 111 -8.51 -42.72 1.18
C VAL A 111 -7.14 -42.27 1.64
N SER A 112 -6.70 -41.12 1.18
CA SER A 112 -5.52 -40.42 1.71
C SER A 112 -5.92 -39.07 2.27
N TYR A 113 -5.07 -38.51 3.13
CA TYR A 113 -5.25 -37.19 3.69
C TYR A 113 -4.09 -36.31 3.21
N GLU A 114 -4.43 -35.27 2.48
CA GLU A 114 -3.44 -34.32 1.96
C GLU A 114 -3.52 -33.01 2.74
N PRO A 115 -2.39 -32.43 3.13
CA PRO A 115 -2.40 -31.12 3.74
C PRO A 115 -2.74 -30.07 2.66
N VAL A 116 -3.75 -29.23 2.94
CA VAL A 116 -4.07 -28.06 2.11
C VAL A 116 -3.98 -26.81 2.95
N TYR A 117 -3.60 -25.69 2.34
CA TYR A 117 -3.52 -24.42 3.05
C TYR A 117 -4.89 -23.95 3.50
N ALA A 118 -4.99 -23.59 4.78
CA ALA A 118 -6.12 -22.85 5.33
C ALA A 118 -5.79 -21.36 5.25
N TYR A 119 -6.74 -20.58 4.72
CA TYR A 119 -6.54 -19.14 4.53
C TYR A 119 -7.33 -18.33 5.54
N ASP A 120 -6.76 -17.20 5.91
CA ASP A 120 -7.47 -16.08 6.49
C ASP A 120 -7.50 -14.93 5.49
N THR A 121 -8.54 -14.10 5.56
CA THR A 121 -8.69 -12.95 4.68
C THR A 121 -8.93 -11.71 5.52
N THR A 122 -7.97 -10.81 5.44
CA THR A 122 -8.12 -9.45 5.98
C THR A 122 -8.68 -8.57 4.89
N PHE A 123 -9.63 -7.71 5.21
CA PHE A 123 -10.11 -6.72 4.26
C PHE A 123 -10.29 -5.36 4.92
N THR A 124 -10.11 -4.33 4.12
CA THR A 124 -10.30 -2.93 4.49
C THR A 124 -11.29 -2.29 3.54
N THR A 125 -12.26 -1.55 4.08
CA THR A 125 -13.23 -0.75 3.32
C THR A 125 -12.98 0.72 3.59
N TYR A 126 -13.15 1.55 2.57
CA TYR A 126 -12.96 3.00 2.61
C TYR A 126 -14.26 3.70 2.28
N TYR A 127 -14.58 4.75 3.00
CA TYR A 127 -15.74 5.59 2.77
C TYR A 127 -15.29 7.04 2.63
N TYR A 128 -15.93 7.78 1.74
CA TYR A 128 -15.50 9.12 1.34
C TYR A 128 -16.61 10.14 1.56
N ASN A 129 -16.23 11.38 1.84
CA ASN A 129 -17.13 12.52 1.79
C ASN A 129 -17.32 13.02 0.34
N ARG A 130 -18.13 14.09 0.18
CA ARG A 130 -18.36 14.71 -1.13
C ARG A 130 -17.10 15.31 -1.74
N GLN A 131 -16.13 15.71 -0.92
CA GLN A 131 -14.82 16.24 -1.33
C GLN A 131 -13.84 15.11 -1.71
N LYS A 132 -14.27 13.83 -1.66
CA LYS A 132 -13.45 12.65 -1.96
C LYS A 132 -12.30 12.40 -0.95
N GLN A 133 -12.46 12.87 0.29
CA GLN A 133 -11.57 12.59 1.40
C GLN A 133 -12.08 11.37 2.16
N ILE A 134 -11.17 10.51 2.64
CA ILE A 134 -11.51 9.31 3.42
C ILE A 134 -12.07 9.73 4.78
N ILE A 135 -13.35 9.45 5.06
CA ILE A 135 -13.96 9.72 6.37
C ILE A 135 -13.98 8.49 7.27
N ILE A 136 -13.96 7.28 6.70
CA ILE A 136 -13.90 6.04 7.46
C ILE A 136 -12.97 5.06 6.73
N ARG A 137 -12.04 4.46 7.48
CA ARG A 137 -11.29 3.29 7.08
C ARG A 137 -11.60 2.17 8.06
N ARG A 138 -12.20 1.08 7.60
CA ARG A 138 -12.60 -0.06 8.42
C ARG A 138 -11.87 -1.31 7.99
N SER A 139 -11.03 -1.85 8.86
CA SER A 139 -10.25 -3.07 8.63
C SER A 139 -10.73 -4.20 9.52
N ARG A 140 -10.99 -5.37 8.93
CA ARG A 140 -11.34 -6.56 9.70
C ARG A 140 -10.12 -7.13 10.40
N ASP A 141 -10.29 -7.51 11.66
CA ASP A 141 -9.29 -8.14 12.52
C ASP A 141 -9.96 -9.28 13.30
N GLY A 142 -9.93 -10.49 12.73
CA GLY A 142 -10.65 -11.64 13.26
C GLY A 142 -12.18 -11.41 13.31
N ASP A 143 -12.73 -11.41 14.53
CA ASP A 143 -14.15 -11.18 14.78
C ASP A 143 -14.51 -9.70 15.01
N TYR A 144 -13.50 -8.83 15.03
CA TYR A 144 -13.64 -7.40 15.24
C TYR A 144 -13.27 -6.61 13.99
N TYR A 145 -13.58 -5.33 14.04
CA TYR A 145 -13.17 -4.34 13.05
C TYR A 145 -12.43 -3.21 13.75
N ASN A 146 -11.24 -2.90 13.28
CA ASN A 146 -10.52 -1.69 13.64
C ASN A 146 -10.95 -0.60 12.66
N THR A 147 -11.73 0.38 13.16
CA THR A 147 -12.29 1.45 12.35
C THR A 147 -11.70 2.79 12.75
N VAL A 148 -11.18 3.50 11.76
CA VAL A 148 -10.64 4.85 11.92
C VAL A 148 -11.61 5.83 11.27
N TYR A 149 -12.05 6.82 12.03
CA TYR A 149 -12.85 7.95 11.59
C TYR A 149 -11.96 9.18 11.45
N TYR A 150 -12.13 9.94 10.39
CA TYR A 150 -11.38 11.15 10.08
C TYR A 150 -12.33 12.35 10.00
N GLU A 151 -11.98 13.43 10.66
CA GLU A 151 -12.60 14.75 10.52
C GLU A 151 -11.55 15.70 9.91
N TYR A 152 -12.00 16.64 9.10
CA TYR A 152 -11.13 17.55 8.33
C TYR A 152 -11.43 19.00 8.67
N ASP A 153 -10.39 19.82 8.69
CA ASP A 153 -10.50 21.27 8.78
C ASP A 153 -10.97 21.90 7.45
N GLY A 154 -11.15 23.25 7.47
CA GLY A 154 -11.58 23.99 6.27
C GLY A 154 -10.59 23.96 5.11
N ASP A 155 -9.31 23.68 5.36
CA ASP A 155 -8.23 23.60 4.39
C ASP A 155 -8.06 22.16 3.84
N GLY A 156 -8.82 21.21 4.39
CA GLY A 156 -8.80 19.80 3.97
C GLY A 156 -7.73 18.96 4.65
N ASN A 157 -7.10 19.44 5.71
CA ASN A 157 -6.19 18.64 6.52
C ASN A 157 -6.99 17.82 7.55
N VAL A 158 -6.46 16.65 7.94
CA VAL A 158 -7.07 15.85 9.00
C VAL A 158 -6.97 16.60 10.32
N GLU A 159 -8.11 17.06 10.86
CA GLU A 159 -8.18 17.77 12.15
C GLU A 159 -8.28 16.79 13.31
N LYS A 160 -8.98 15.66 13.09
CA LYS A 160 -9.17 14.65 14.13
C LYS A 160 -9.21 13.25 13.56
N GLN A 161 -8.62 12.31 14.30
CA GLN A 161 -8.66 10.89 14.04
C GLN A 161 -9.16 10.15 15.28
N SER A 162 -10.17 9.30 15.12
CA SER A 162 -10.67 8.46 16.21
C SER A 162 -10.67 7.00 15.79
N THR A 163 -10.01 6.15 16.56
CA THR A 163 -9.90 4.72 16.30
C THR A 163 -10.81 3.96 17.25
N PHE A 164 -11.62 3.07 16.69
CA PHE A 164 -12.54 2.24 17.44
C PHE A 164 -12.32 0.76 17.12
N ARG A 165 -12.57 -0.08 18.13
CA ARG A 165 -12.84 -1.50 17.93
C ARG A 165 -14.34 -1.70 17.87
N GLU A 166 -14.82 -2.26 16.75
CA GLU A 166 -16.24 -2.44 16.46
C GLU A 166 -16.59 -3.92 16.32
N THR A 167 -17.82 -4.30 16.64
CA THR A 167 -18.37 -5.61 16.29
C THR A 167 -19.37 -5.48 15.15
N ASN A 168 -19.50 -6.54 14.35
CA ASN A 168 -20.54 -6.61 13.31
C ASN A 168 -21.78 -7.29 13.88
N ALA A 169 -22.89 -6.55 14.00
CA ALA A 169 -24.18 -7.07 14.42
C ALA A 169 -25.00 -7.72 13.28
N SER A 170 -24.45 -7.81 12.06
CA SER A 170 -25.11 -8.48 10.94
C SER A 170 -24.92 -9.99 11.01
N GLU A 171 -25.99 -10.77 10.82
CA GLU A 171 -25.91 -12.21 10.61
C GLU A 171 -25.17 -12.57 9.31
N ASN A 172 -25.30 -11.72 8.28
CA ASN A 172 -24.55 -11.86 7.05
C ASN A 172 -23.17 -11.23 7.20
N LYS A 173 -22.14 -12.07 7.28
CA LYS A 173 -20.73 -11.63 7.43
C LYS A 173 -20.21 -10.74 6.27
N ASN A 174 -20.89 -10.76 5.13
CA ASN A 174 -20.55 -9.91 3.98
C ASN A 174 -21.13 -8.49 4.09
N LEU A 175 -22.03 -8.27 5.02
CA LEU A 175 -22.64 -6.97 5.30
C LEU A 175 -22.17 -6.50 6.69
N PHE A 176 -21.79 -5.24 6.77
CA PHE A 176 -21.45 -4.65 8.06
C PHE A 176 -22.65 -3.85 8.61
N ARG A 177 -23.04 -4.19 9.83
CA ARG A 177 -23.96 -3.40 10.66
C ARG A 177 -23.30 -3.16 12.00
N LEU A 178 -23.13 -1.89 12.38
CA LEU A 178 -22.47 -1.52 13.63
C LEU A 178 -23.19 -2.17 14.83
N GLY A 179 -22.45 -2.90 15.63
CA GLY A 179 -22.87 -3.43 16.92
C GLY A 179 -22.26 -2.61 18.07
N VAL A 180 -21.42 -3.25 18.89
CA VAL A 180 -20.70 -2.56 19.98
C VAL A 180 -19.51 -1.81 19.40
N GLN A 181 -19.30 -0.58 19.88
CA GLN A 181 -18.19 0.28 19.51
C GLN A 181 -17.43 0.72 20.75
N ASN A 182 -16.13 0.41 20.81
CA ASN A 182 -15.23 0.79 21.88
C ASN A 182 -14.15 1.71 21.36
N LEU A 183 -14.02 2.91 21.91
CA LEU A 183 -12.95 3.86 21.57
C LEU A 183 -11.60 3.28 22.02
N LEU A 184 -10.63 3.23 21.12
CA LEU A 184 -9.25 2.83 21.38
C LEU A 184 -8.33 4.02 21.53
N SER A 185 -8.46 5.01 20.65
CA SER A 185 -7.66 6.22 20.67
C SER A 185 -8.40 7.38 20.00
N LYS A 186 -8.10 8.58 20.44
CA LYS A 186 -8.51 9.83 19.82
C LYS A 186 -7.28 10.72 19.71
N GLU A 187 -7.08 11.32 18.56
CA GLU A 187 -5.96 12.19 18.26
C GLU A 187 -6.50 13.43 17.53
N GLU A 188 -6.06 14.61 17.94
CA GLU A 188 -6.37 15.87 17.28
C GLU A 188 -5.09 16.49 16.71
N PHE A 189 -5.22 17.15 15.55
CA PHE A 189 -4.10 17.73 14.85
C PHE A 189 -4.28 19.24 14.70
N ARG A 190 -3.21 19.99 14.91
CA ARG A 190 -3.16 21.43 14.66
C ARG A 190 -2.04 21.72 13.68
N TYR A 191 -2.35 22.50 12.67
CA TYR A 191 -1.39 22.84 11.61
C TYR A 191 -0.99 24.29 11.73
N GLU A 192 0.29 24.55 11.57
CA GLU A 192 0.87 25.89 11.56
C GLU A 192 1.85 26.00 10.40
N ARG A 193 1.61 26.96 9.52
CA ARG A 193 2.56 27.31 8.47
C ARG A 193 3.63 28.24 9.05
N ILE A 194 4.85 27.75 9.23
CA ILE A 194 5.97 28.51 9.79
C ILE A 194 6.57 29.43 8.71
N SER A 195 6.68 28.93 7.47
CA SER A 195 7.19 29.68 6.33
C SER A 195 6.58 29.18 5.01
N SER A 196 7.01 29.70 3.87
CA SER A 196 6.62 29.17 2.56
C SER A 196 7.05 27.72 2.33
N THR A 197 8.12 27.28 3.00
CA THR A 197 8.72 25.95 2.84
C THR A 197 8.66 25.08 4.10
N GLN A 198 7.95 25.53 5.15
CA GLN A 198 7.86 24.77 6.40
C GLN A 198 6.45 24.78 6.96
N MET A 199 5.99 23.62 7.38
CA MET A 199 4.71 23.42 8.07
C MET A 199 4.93 22.53 9.30
N ARG A 200 4.31 22.91 10.41
CA ARG A 200 4.29 22.12 11.64
C ARG A 200 2.92 21.50 11.83
N ARG A 201 2.87 20.24 12.23
CA ARG A 201 1.68 19.54 12.71
C ARG A 201 1.92 19.14 14.16
N GLN A 202 1.10 19.63 15.05
CA GLN A 202 1.07 19.26 16.46
C GLN A 202 0.04 18.12 16.63
N HIS A 203 0.40 17.11 17.38
CA HIS A 203 -0.45 15.97 17.72
C HIS A 203 -0.88 16.06 19.17
N MET A 204 -2.17 16.18 19.38
CA MET A 204 -2.79 16.30 20.70
C MET A 204 -3.43 14.97 21.08
N ASN A 205 -3.22 14.51 22.30
CA ASN A 205 -3.90 13.33 22.82
C ASN A 205 -5.37 13.64 23.18
N ASP A 206 -6.10 12.67 23.72
CA ASP A 206 -7.50 12.75 24.14
C ASP A 206 -7.73 13.80 25.28
N GLU A 207 -6.68 14.15 26.04
CA GLU A 207 -6.70 15.22 27.05
C GLU A 207 -6.39 16.61 26.47
N GLY A 208 -6.13 16.71 25.15
CA GLY A 208 -5.74 17.95 24.50
C GLY A 208 -4.30 18.39 24.77
N LYS A 209 -3.43 17.48 25.23
CA LYS A 209 -2.01 17.74 25.46
C LYS A 209 -1.19 17.34 24.24
N GLU A 210 -0.26 18.21 23.82
CA GLU A 210 0.70 17.88 22.78
C GLU A 210 1.65 16.80 23.26
N TYR A 211 1.71 15.69 22.53
CA TYR A 211 2.60 14.58 22.83
C TYR A 211 3.63 14.31 21.71
N LYS A 212 3.36 14.83 20.51
CA LYS A 212 4.22 14.68 19.34
C LYS A 212 4.08 15.90 18.44
N GLN A 213 5.14 16.30 17.77
CA GLN A 213 5.09 17.24 16.65
C GLN A 213 5.77 16.65 15.42
N THR A 214 5.27 17.05 14.25
CA THR A 214 5.86 16.75 12.95
C THR A 214 6.17 18.06 12.26
N LEU A 215 7.43 18.22 11.84
CA LEU A 215 7.88 19.36 11.04
C LEU A 215 8.14 18.88 9.61
N PHE A 216 7.41 19.46 8.67
CA PHE A 216 7.58 19.21 7.23
C PHE A 216 8.39 20.29 6.58
N HIS A 217 9.35 19.91 5.75
CA HIS A 217 10.12 20.80 4.89
C HIS A 217 9.76 20.54 3.43
N TYR A 218 9.68 21.61 2.68
CA TYR A 218 9.34 21.59 1.26
C TYR A 218 10.40 22.36 0.46
N ASP A 219 10.64 21.95 -0.76
CA ASP A 219 11.44 22.72 -1.70
C ASP A 219 10.63 23.89 -2.32
N ASN A 220 11.30 24.65 -3.18
CA ASN A 220 10.67 25.79 -3.87
C ASN A 220 9.59 25.38 -4.91
N GLN A 221 9.47 24.07 -5.22
CA GLN A 221 8.43 23.49 -6.08
C GLN A 221 7.25 22.94 -5.28
N GLY A 222 7.30 23.05 -3.94
CA GLY A 222 6.28 22.54 -3.03
C GLY A 222 6.36 21.04 -2.77
N ARG A 223 7.46 20.36 -3.14
CA ARG A 223 7.66 18.94 -2.88
C ARG A 223 8.25 18.77 -1.48
N MET A 224 7.75 17.82 -0.71
CA MET A 224 8.28 17.50 0.62
C MET A 224 9.69 16.94 0.51
N THR A 225 10.64 17.55 1.19
CA THR A 225 12.05 17.10 1.23
C THR A 225 12.42 16.44 2.54
N GLU A 226 11.71 16.78 3.63
CA GLU A 226 11.99 16.19 4.92
C GLU A 226 10.72 16.21 5.80
N GLU A 227 10.54 15.14 6.59
CA GLU A 227 9.56 15.03 7.66
C GLU A 227 10.30 14.67 8.94
N ASN A 228 10.21 15.53 9.97
CA ASN A 228 10.83 15.33 11.28
C ASN A 228 9.77 15.12 12.34
N ASN A 229 9.74 13.96 12.95
CA ASN A 229 8.87 13.62 14.07
C ASN A 229 9.65 13.71 15.38
N SER A 230 9.11 14.39 16.37
CA SER A 230 9.64 14.47 17.73
C SER A 230 8.53 14.31 18.76
N PHE A 231 8.79 13.50 19.78
CA PHE A 231 7.87 13.30 20.90
C PHE A 231 8.23 14.24 22.05
N THR A 232 7.23 14.91 22.62
CA THR A 232 7.44 15.94 23.65
C THR A 232 7.84 15.36 25.01
N VAL A 233 7.41 14.13 25.29
CA VAL A 233 7.64 13.45 26.58
C VAL A 233 8.77 12.41 26.53
N SER A 234 9.41 12.24 25.40
CA SER A 234 10.50 11.29 25.24
C SER A 234 11.56 11.85 24.29
N TRP A 235 12.76 11.23 24.32
CA TRP A 235 13.84 11.56 23.38
C TRP A 235 13.66 10.90 22.01
N MET A 236 12.50 10.27 21.77
CA MET A 236 12.22 9.62 20.51
C MET A 236 12.10 10.63 19.37
N ARG A 237 12.81 10.34 18.30
CA ARG A 237 12.80 11.13 17.05
C ARG A 237 12.81 10.18 15.87
N ALA A 238 12.12 10.58 14.82
CA ALA A 238 12.22 9.93 13.53
C ALA A 238 12.28 11.00 12.44
N SER A 239 13.07 10.76 11.42
CA SER A 239 13.22 11.65 10.28
C SER A 239 13.09 10.84 8.99
N LEU A 240 12.38 11.39 8.01
CA LEU A 240 12.34 10.89 6.64
C LEU A 240 12.87 12.00 5.73
N LYS A 241 13.94 11.73 4.99
CA LYS A 241 14.48 12.62 3.95
C LYS A 241 14.17 12.07 2.58
N LEU A 242 13.82 12.95 1.65
CA LEU A 242 13.51 12.63 0.27
C LEU A 242 14.46 13.40 -0.63
N ASP A 243 15.18 12.68 -1.48
CA ASP A 243 15.96 13.26 -2.56
C ASP A 243 15.26 13.04 -3.90
N TYR A 244 15.31 14.06 -4.78
CA TYR A 244 14.63 14.06 -6.07
C TYR A 244 15.66 14.18 -7.19
N ASP A 245 15.44 13.43 -8.25
CA ASP A 245 16.20 13.57 -9.48
C ASP A 245 15.83 14.86 -10.26
N ASN A 246 16.56 15.13 -11.34
CA ASN A 246 16.33 16.30 -12.19
C ASN A 246 14.95 16.34 -12.85
N ASN A 247 14.23 15.22 -12.88
CA ASN A 247 12.85 15.11 -13.40
C ASN A 247 11.80 15.28 -12.30
N GLY A 248 12.23 15.52 -11.05
CA GLY A 248 11.34 15.70 -9.91
C GLY A 248 10.78 14.39 -9.33
N ARG A 249 11.41 13.24 -9.65
CA ARG A 249 11.02 11.94 -9.12
C ARG A 249 11.88 11.60 -7.90
N ILE A 250 11.32 10.89 -6.92
CA ILE A 250 12.06 10.46 -5.74
C ILE A 250 13.21 9.53 -6.18
N HIS A 251 14.44 9.96 -5.93
CA HIS A 251 15.65 9.18 -6.21
C HIS A 251 16.06 8.35 -5.00
N GLU A 252 15.94 8.93 -3.81
CA GLU A 252 16.28 8.28 -2.56
C GLU A 252 15.28 8.66 -1.46
N LYS A 253 15.01 7.71 -0.56
CA LYS A 253 14.39 7.93 0.74
C LYS A 253 15.33 7.47 1.82
N LEU A 254 15.58 8.31 2.82
CA LEU A 254 16.37 7.97 3.99
C LEU A 254 15.51 8.16 5.24
N PHE A 255 15.25 7.07 5.91
CA PHE A 255 14.57 7.06 7.20
C PHE A 255 15.58 6.83 8.32
N THR A 256 15.46 7.60 9.39
CA THR A 256 16.23 7.42 10.63
C THR A 256 15.27 7.48 11.83
N SER A 257 15.49 6.63 12.82
CA SER A 257 14.70 6.63 14.05
C SER A 257 15.56 6.15 15.21
N ASN A 258 15.29 6.67 16.41
CA ASN A 258 15.87 6.16 17.66
C ASN A 258 14.79 5.54 18.57
N GLU A 259 13.60 5.25 18.04
CA GLU A 259 12.48 4.72 18.83
C GLU A 259 12.75 3.32 19.39
N ASN A 260 13.40 2.46 18.58
CA ASN A 260 13.77 1.08 18.97
C ASN A 260 15.30 0.86 18.95
N GLY A 261 16.07 1.90 19.28
CA GLY A 261 17.51 2.00 19.04
C GLY A 261 17.78 2.76 17.73
N ASP A 262 19.05 3.10 17.48
CA ASP A 262 19.40 3.84 16.26
C ASP A 262 19.16 2.96 15.02
N GLU A 263 18.13 3.29 14.29
CA GLU A 263 17.73 2.60 13.05
C GLU A 263 17.90 3.53 11.86
N THR A 264 18.56 3.03 10.83
CA THR A 264 18.67 3.70 9.54
C THR A 264 18.20 2.77 8.45
N ALA A 265 17.30 3.29 7.62
CA ALA A 265 16.78 2.54 6.51
C ALA A 265 16.71 3.43 5.26
N LYS A 266 17.18 2.91 4.12
CA LYS A 266 17.30 3.65 2.88
C LYS A 266 16.57 2.92 1.74
N SER A 267 15.88 3.66 0.87
CA SER A 267 15.37 3.16 -0.41
C SER A 267 15.94 3.96 -1.57
N GLU A 268 16.44 3.29 -2.58
CA GLU A 268 16.96 3.89 -3.82
C GLU A 268 16.06 3.47 -5.00
N TYR A 269 15.75 4.41 -5.90
CA TYR A 269 14.86 4.18 -7.04
C TYR A 269 15.58 4.40 -8.35
N LYS A 270 15.38 3.48 -9.30
CA LYS A 270 15.73 3.66 -10.71
C LYS A 270 14.46 3.66 -11.56
N TYR A 271 14.51 4.41 -12.65
CA TYR A 271 13.37 4.60 -13.53
C TYR A 271 13.71 4.18 -14.96
N THR A 272 12.69 3.65 -15.65
CA THR A 272 12.74 3.41 -17.09
C THR A 272 12.81 4.74 -17.86
N ALA A 273 13.09 4.67 -19.16
CA ALA A 273 13.03 5.84 -20.05
C ALA A 273 11.63 6.48 -20.09
N ASP A 274 10.58 5.71 -19.81
CA ASP A 274 9.18 6.14 -19.75
C ASP A 274 8.76 6.68 -18.38
N ASN A 275 9.72 6.95 -17.48
CA ASN A 275 9.50 7.44 -16.12
C ASN A 275 8.74 6.49 -15.18
N LEU A 276 8.70 5.20 -15.49
CA LEU A 276 8.14 4.19 -14.59
C LEU A 276 9.24 3.69 -13.64
N VAL A 277 8.90 3.33 -12.41
CA VAL A 277 9.87 2.74 -11.48
C VAL A 277 10.31 1.39 -12.04
N ASP A 278 11.61 1.21 -12.25
CA ASP A 278 12.23 -0.01 -12.77
C ASP A 278 12.74 -0.90 -11.65
N VAL A 279 13.54 -0.30 -10.76
CA VAL A 279 14.14 -0.99 -9.62
C VAL A 279 13.99 -0.13 -8.37
N GLU A 280 13.64 -0.78 -7.26
CA GLU A 280 13.73 -0.23 -5.92
C GLU A 280 14.65 -1.11 -5.07
N LYS A 281 15.62 -0.51 -4.40
CA LYS A 281 16.50 -1.20 -3.46
C LYS A 281 16.28 -0.66 -2.07
N ARG A 282 16.08 -1.54 -1.09
CA ARG A 282 15.88 -1.20 0.31
C ARG A 282 17.02 -1.73 1.16
N TYR A 283 17.56 -0.87 1.98
CA TYR A 283 18.68 -1.14 2.87
C TYR A 283 18.26 -0.95 4.32
N LYS A 284 18.84 -1.75 5.21
CA LYS A 284 18.84 -1.53 6.66
C LYS A 284 20.26 -1.27 7.09
N GLY A 285 20.57 -0.04 7.55
CA GLY A 285 21.95 0.43 7.58
C GLY A 285 22.56 0.37 6.17
N ASP A 286 23.76 -0.21 6.06
CA ASP A 286 24.44 -0.39 4.77
C ASP A 286 24.11 -1.72 4.07
N GLN A 287 23.32 -2.58 4.69
CA GLN A 287 22.98 -3.89 4.16
C GLN A 287 21.78 -3.82 3.25
N LEU A 288 21.91 -4.30 1.99
CA LEU A 288 20.78 -4.53 1.08
C LEU A 288 19.88 -5.61 1.68
N PHE A 289 18.59 -5.28 1.82
CA PHE A 289 17.60 -6.17 2.42
C PHE A 289 16.62 -6.70 1.38
N TYR A 290 16.10 -5.79 0.52
CA TYR A 290 15.18 -6.13 -0.56
C TYR A 290 15.58 -5.43 -1.86
N GLU A 291 15.44 -6.15 -2.97
CA GLU A 291 15.46 -5.59 -4.31
C GLU A 291 14.14 -5.90 -5.01
N TYR A 292 13.45 -4.87 -5.46
CA TYR A 292 12.22 -4.94 -6.25
C TYR A 292 12.55 -4.65 -7.71
N ASN A 293 12.09 -5.50 -8.61
CA ASN A 293 12.20 -5.31 -10.05
C ASN A 293 10.79 -5.29 -10.64
N TYR A 294 10.40 -4.22 -11.31
CA TYR A 294 9.06 -4.00 -11.84
C TYR A 294 9.02 -4.27 -13.34
N ILE A 295 8.03 -5.03 -13.79
CA ILE A 295 7.85 -5.39 -15.19
C ILE A 295 6.52 -4.86 -15.70
N TYR A 296 6.58 -4.16 -16.81
CA TYR A 296 5.45 -3.52 -17.46
C TYR A 296 5.16 -4.13 -18.83
N ASP A 297 3.90 -4.14 -19.20
CA ASP A 297 3.50 -4.41 -20.56
C ASP A 297 4.04 -3.33 -21.51
N ARG A 298 4.60 -3.72 -22.65
CA ARG A 298 5.27 -2.80 -23.58
C ARG A 298 4.31 -1.83 -24.26
N GLN A 299 3.06 -2.24 -24.49
CA GLN A 299 2.07 -1.43 -25.23
C GLN A 299 1.25 -0.57 -24.29
N SER A 300 0.63 -1.20 -23.28
CA SER A 300 -0.22 -0.51 -22.31
C SER A 300 0.57 0.19 -21.21
N ARG A 301 1.86 -0.16 -21.03
CA ARG A 301 2.72 0.27 -19.91
C ARG A 301 2.17 -0.07 -18.55
N MET A 302 1.21 -0.99 -18.47
CA MET A 302 0.63 -1.45 -17.22
C MET A 302 1.60 -2.37 -16.48
N LEU A 303 1.64 -2.26 -15.15
CA LEU A 303 2.43 -3.16 -14.31
C LEU A 303 1.88 -4.57 -14.42
N THR A 304 2.66 -5.51 -14.97
CA THR A 304 2.25 -6.92 -15.12
C THR A 304 2.76 -7.78 -13.99
N SER A 305 3.94 -7.48 -13.48
CA SER A 305 4.51 -8.19 -12.34
C SER A 305 5.59 -7.38 -11.66
N HIS A 306 5.93 -7.75 -10.42
CA HIS A 306 7.19 -7.37 -9.82
C HIS A 306 7.81 -8.56 -9.09
N PHE A 307 9.11 -8.53 -8.95
CA PHE A 307 9.90 -9.52 -8.23
C PHE A 307 10.50 -8.85 -7.01
N VAL A 308 10.37 -9.50 -5.86
CA VAL A 308 11.05 -9.08 -4.63
C VAL A 308 12.08 -10.13 -4.29
N ARG A 309 13.35 -9.76 -4.34
CA ARG A 309 14.44 -10.59 -3.87
C ARG A 309 14.81 -10.16 -2.45
N GLU A 310 14.76 -11.11 -1.53
CA GLU A 310 15.29 -10.96 -0.19
C GLU A 310 16.73 -11.49 -0.15
N ASP A 311 17.69 -10.63 0.18
CA ASP A 311 19.11 -11.01 0.11
C ASP A 311 19.48 -12.08 1.15
N LEU A 312 18.85 -12.05 2.33
CA LEU A 312 19.13 -12.99 3.41
C LEU A 312 18.67 -14.43 3.13
N ASN A 313 17.48 -14.60 2.54
CA ASN A 313 16.88 -15.93 2.37
C ASN A 313 16.99 -16.48 0.94
N LYS A 314 17.59 -15.72 0.01
CA LYS A 314 17.69 -16.07 -1.41
C LYS A 314 16.34 -16.49 -2.04
N ALA A 315 15.25 -16.09 -1.41
CA ALA A 315 13.90 -16.32 -1.88
C ALA A 315 13.47 -15.16 -2.80
N ILE A 316 12.75 -15.50 -3.86
CA ILE A 316 12.13 -14.54 -4.75
C ILE A 316 10.63 -14.62 -4.56
N VAL A 317 10.00 -13.52 -4.19
CA VAL A 317 8.55 -13.36 -4.23
C VAL A 317 8.18 -12.78 -5.58
N ILE A 318 7.30 -13.45 -6.30
CA ILE A 318 6.81 -13.01 -7.61
C ILE A 318 5.35 -12.61 -7.45
N VAL A 319 5.04 -11.37 -7.77
CA VAL A 319 3.68 -10.83 -7.74
C VAL A 319 3.24 -10.57 -9.16
N ARG A 320 2.11 -11.15 -9.58
CA ARG A 320 1.53 -10.99 -10.92
C ARG A 320 0.22 -10.26 -10.84
N TYR A 321 0.03 -9.25 -11.69
CA TYR A 321 -1.14 -8.37 -11.71
C TYR A 321 -2.08 -8.71 -12.85
N THR A 322 -3.38 -8.71 -12.55
CA THR A 322 -4.47 -8.76 -13.53
C THR A 322 -5.46 -7.65 -13.25
N TYR A 323 -6.12 -7.17 -14.29
CA TYR A 323 -6.95 -5.97 -14.26
C TYR A 323 -8.34 -6.28 -14.82
N GLU A 324 -9.37 -5.71 -14.19
CA GLU A 324 -10.72 -5.63 -14.73
C GLU A 324 -11.09 -4.16 -14.92
N TYR A 325 -11.88 -3.87 -15.95
CA TYR A 325 -12.20 -2.51 -16.37
C TYR A 325 -13.70 -2.25 -16.30
N TYR A 326 -14.08 -0.96 -16.22
CA TYR A 326 -15.46 -0.53 -16.32
C TYR A 326 -16.01 -0.62 -17.75
#